data_8a7f6b12c11416df9b970702a9209063
#
_entry.id   8a7f6b12c11416df9b970702a9209063
#
_cell.length_a   1.000
_cell.length_b   1.000
_cell.length_c   1.000
_cell.angle_alpha   90.00
_cell.angle_beta   90.00
_cell.angle_gamma   90.00
#
_symmetry.space_group_name_H-M   'P 1'
#
loop_
_entity.id
_entity.type
_entity.pdbx_description
1 polymer ?
#
loop_
_entity_poly.entity_id
_entity_poly.type
_entity_poly.pdbx_seq_one_letter_code
_entity_poly.pdbx_strand_id
1 'polypeptide(L)'
;VLPTPFDEQYDIDLGVMHEMVSRIVDNGLTFGKGVIKISSAVGEGPMLSDNEWPVLLKRAVDAASGNAPVMLGIHYKDTKRSIDDAKRAQDLGAVGLQIDLPFMHHSNQDDLVRFYSAISDQIEIGIMIYNTHWFCQNPVAEYLNADTMLRLKDAEHVTAIKWAVPDGEDYDTMKRFSDTFNVIDNSGQHVRCFKNGGVGYISSLIPVYPAHDLEVLDLLENGKYEEAKAKEDLVNEALAEWMTKSHAKSG
;
A
#
# COMPACT_ATOMS: atom_id res chain seq x y z
N VAL A 1 -3.04 5.65 2.62
CA VAL A 1 -1.76 5.45 3.36
C VAL A 1 -1.65 6.53 4.40
N LEU A 2 -1.20 6.21 5.63
CA LEU A 2 -0.99 7.18 6.70
C LEU A 2 0.50 7.47 6.90
N PRO A 3 0.88 8.74 7.18
CA PRO A 3 2.18 9.06 7.74
C PRO A 3 2.26 8.56 9.20
N THR A 4 3.45 8.36 9.71
CA THR A 4 3.69 8.14 11.14
C THR A 4 3.82 9.50 11.83
N PRO A 5 2.95 9.84 12.79
CA PRO A 5 3.10 11.08 13.53
C PRO A 5 4.17 10.94 14.63
N PHE A 6 4.99 11.96 14.77
CA PHE A 6 6.00 12.07 15.83
C PHE A 6 5.77 13.33 16.66
N ASP A 7 6.12 13.26 17.93
CA ASP A 7 6.12 14.41 18.83
C ASP A 7 7.42 15.23 18.73
N GLU A 8 7.57 16.25 19.58
CA GLU A 8 8.75 17.13 19.63
C GLU A 8 10.02 16.41 20.12
N GLN A 9 9.89 15.24 20.73
CA GLN A 9 10.96 14.37 21.17
C GLN A 9 11.33 13.30 20.15
N TYR A 10 10.68 13.29 19.00
CA TYR A 10 10.77 12.29 17.93
C TYR A 10 10.24 10.91 18.31
N ASP A 11 9.45 10.80 19.37
CA ASP A 11 8.71 9.60 19.70
C ASP A 11 7.40 9.52 18.89
N ILE A 12 6.90 8.30 18.62
CA ILE A 12 5.64 8.13 17.88
C ILE A 12 4.48 8.68 18.69
N ASP A 13 3.75 9.65 18.13
CA ASP A 13 2.52 10.18 18.75
C ASP A 13 1.33 9.25 18.49
N LEU A 14 1.13 8.34 19.44
CA LEU A 14 0.02 7.39 19.38
C LEU A 14 -1.37 8.05 19.56
N GLY A 15 -1.43 9.24 20.15
CA GLY A 15 -2.66 10.02 20.26
C GLY A 15 -3.11 10.52 18.89
N VAL A 16 -2.21 11.20 18.19
CA VAL A 16 -2.45 11.67 16.82
C VAL A 16 -2.74 10.52 15.86
N MET A 17 -2.03 9.38 15.95
CA MET A 17 -2.35 8.20 15.13
C MET A 17 -3.79 7.72 15.37
N HIS A 18 -4.22 7.66 16.61
CA HIS A 18 -5.60 7.29 16.95
C HIS A 18 -6.62 8.25 16.33
N GLU A 19 -6.41 9.55 16.46
CA GLU A 19 -7.28 10.58 15.90
C GLU A 19 -7.36 10.50 14.36
N MET A 20 -6.22 10.30 13.69
CA MET A 20 -6.17 10.15 12.23
C MET A 20 -6.99 8.95 11.75
N VAL A 21 -6.82 7.80 12.40
CA VAL A 21 -7.56 6.58 12.03
C VAL A 21 -9.05 6.75 12.30
N SER A 22 -9.43 7.22 13.50
CA SER A 22 -10.83 7.45 13.87
C SER A 22 -11.52 8.42 12.91
N ARG A 23 -10.85 9.53 12.57
CA ARG A 23 -11.37 10.50 11.60
C ARG A 23 -11.65 9.87 10.23
N ILE A 24 -10.78 8.99 9.73
CA ILE A 24 -10.97 8.33 8.44
C ILE A 24 -12.17 7.38 8.51
N VAL A 25 -12.30 6.61 9.58
CA VAL A 25 -13.43 5.72 9.83
C VAL A 25 -14.75 6.51 9.93
N ASP A 26 -14.76 7.60 10.71
CA ASP A 26 -15.93 8.46 10.88
C ASP A 26 -16.37 9.13 9.58
N ASN A 27 -15.45 9.32 8.63
CA ASN A 27 -15.74 9.81 7.29
C ASN A 27 -16.14 8.71 6.30
N GLY A 28 -16.33 7.47 6.74
CA GLY A 28 -16.97 6.42 5.97
C GLY A 28 -16.05 5.38 5.34
N LEU A 29 -14.74 5.40 5.64
CA LEU A 29 -13.88 4.30 5.23
C LEU A 29 -14.15 3.07 6.11
N THR A 30 -14.75 2.04 5.53
CA THR A 30 -15.16 0.80 6.18
C THR A 30 -14.72 -0.42 5.38
N PHE A 31 -14.98 -1.61 5.91
CA PHE A 31 -14.84 -2.85 5.13
C PHE A 31 -15.59 -2.75 3.80
N GLY A 32 -14.95 -3.18 2.72
CA GLY A 32 -15.48 -3.10 1.35
C GLY A 32 -15.28 -1.74 0.66
N LYS A 33 -14.82 -0.70 1.37
CA LYS A 33 -14.51 0.62 0.79
C LYS A 33 -13.03 0.94 0.73
N GLY A 34 -12.22 0.26 1.51
CA GLY A 34 -10.78 0.46 1.48
C GLY A 34 -10.07 -0.12 2.70
N VAL A 35 -8.78 0.07 2.74
CA VAL A 35 -7.89 -0.41 3.80
C VAL A 35 -7.01 0.73 4.30
N ILE A 36 -6.94 0.90 5.60
CA ILE A 36 -5.99 1.83 6.25
C ILE A 36 -4.61 1.17 6.24
N LYS A 37 -3.65 1.79 5.56
CA LYS A 37 -2.28 1.28 5.50
C LYS A 37 -1.32 2.15 6.27
N ILE A 38 -0.58 1.54 7.19
CA ILE A 38 0.45 2.18 8.02
C ILE A 38 1.83 1.58 7.77
N SER A 39 2.85 2.21 8.28
CA SER A 39 4.24 1.70 8.21
C SER A 39 4.70 1.32 6.80
N SER A 40 4.13 1.98 5.76
CA SER A 40 4.67 1.89 4.40
C SER A 40 5.82 2.88 4.23
N ALA A 41 6.45 2.93 3.04
CA ALA A 41 7.53 3.89 2.79
C ALA A 41 7.12 5.35 3.07
N VAL A 42 5.90 5.75 2.66
CA VAL A 42 5.33 7.08 2.97
C VAL A 42 5.08 7.27 4.47
N GLY A 43 4.81 6.19 5.19
CA GLY A 43 4.65 6.18 6.65
C GLY A 43 5.95 5.92 7.41
N GLU A 44 7.11 6.16 6.77
CA GLU A 44 8.44 6.00 7.35
C GLU A 44 8.74 4.59 7.89
N GLY A 45 7.99 3.59 7.42
CA GLY A 45 8.09 2.21 7.88
C GLY A 45 9.50 1.64 7.90
N PRO A 46 10.37 1.89 6.88
CA PRO A 46 11.76 1.43 6.91
C PRO A 46 12.61 2.00 8.05
N MET A 47 12.17 3.10 8.65
CA MET A 47 12.88 3.79 9.76
C MET A 47 12.39 3.34 11.13
N LEU A 48 11.22 2.71 11.22
CA LEU A 48 10.67 2.23 12.49
C LEU A 48 11.41 1.00 12.98
N SER A 49 11.76 1.00 14.26
CA SER A 49 12.39 -0.15 14.93
C SER A 49 11.40 -1.31 15.13
N ASP A 50 11.94 -2.48 15.46
CA ASP A 50 11.18 -3.69 15.81
C ASP A 50 10.30 -3.52 17.06
N ASN A 51 10.50 -2.44 17.84
CA ASN A 51 9.66 -2.10 18.99
C ASN A 51 8.60 -1.05 18.68
N GLU A 52 8.80 -0.21 17.67
CA GLU A 52 7.91 0.91 17.34
C GLU A 52 6.75 0.50 16.44
N TRP A 53 7.04 -0.19 15.32
CA TRP A 53 5.98 -0.55 14.37
C TRP A 53 4.86 -1.40 15.01
N PRO A 54 5.12 -2.33 15.97
CA PRO A 54 4.04 -3.12 16.57
C PRO A 54 3.10 -2.29 17.44
N VAL A 55 3.65 -1.30 18.15
CA VAL A 55 2.84 -0.39 18.99
C VAL A 55 1.98 0.52 18.11
N LEU A 56 2.58 1.02 17.00
CA LEU A 56 1.87 1.80 15.99
C LEU A 56 0.72 1.01 15.35
N LEU A 57 0.99 -0.24 14.93
CA LEU A 57 -0.03 -1.12 14.35
C LEU A 57 -1.17 -1.37 15.33
N LYS A 58 -0.83 -1.76 16.55
CA LYS A 58 -1.85 -2.02 17.59
C LYS A 58 -2.73 -0.78 17.83
N ARG A 59 -2.13 0.40 17.88
CA ARG A 59 -2.88 1.65 18.04
C ARG A 59 -3.83 1.90 16.87
N ALA A 60 -3.38 1.69 15.65
CA ALA A 60 -4.22 1.88 14.46
C ALA A 60 -5.39 0.88 14.41
N VAL A 61 -5.14 -0.40 14.74
CA VAL A 61 -6.17 -1.43 14.82
C VAL A 61 -7.21 -1.09 15.90
N ASP A 62 -6.77 -0.67 17.09
CA ASP A 62 -7.66 -0.27 18.18
C ASP A 62 -8.51 0.94 17.81
N ALA A 63 -7.91 1.93 17.14
CA ALA A 63 -8.62 3.12 16.68
C ALA A 63 -9.67 2.81 15.60
N ALA A 64 -9.37 1.84 14.72
CA ALA A 64 -10.34 1.37 13.72
C ALA A 64 -11.52 0.63 14.34
N SER A 65 -11.38 0.12 15.57
CA SER A 65 -12.45 -0.48 16.39
C SER A 65 -13.28 -1.55 15.64
N GLY A 66 -12.67 -2.31 14.74
CA GLY A 66 -13.34 -3.32 13.91
C GLY A 66 -14.24 -2.76 12.80
N ASN A 67 -14.28 -1.43 12.58
CA ASN A 67 -15.09 -0.82 11.53
C ASN A 67 -14.36 -0.74 10.19
N ALA A 68 -13.04 -0.64 10.20
CA ALA A 68 -12.21 -0.59 8.99
C ALA A 68 -11.03 -1.55 9.10
N PRO A 69 -10.61 -2.16 7.97
CA PRO A 69 -9.44 -3.02 7.93
C PRO A 69 -8.16 -2.21 8.02
N VAL A 70 -7.16 -2.73 8.75
CA VAL A 70 -5.82 -2.13 8.86
C VAL A 70 -4.79 -3.09 8.30
N MET A 71 -3.88 -2.61 7.46
CA MET A 71 -2.76 -3.38 6.93
C MET A 71 -1.42 -2.72 7.26
N LEU A 72 -0.38 -3.55 7.35
CA LEU A 72 0.99 -3.13 7.64
C LEU A 72 1.86 -3.16 6.38
N GLY A 73 2.72 -2.16 6.19
CA GLY A 73 3.86 -2.26 5.28
C GLY A 73 5.01 -3.00 5.94
N ILE A 74 5.45 -4.10 5.35
CA ILE A 74 6.68 -4.80 5.74
C ILE A 74 7.75 -4.51 4.70
N HIS A 75 8.85 -3.96 5.16
CA HIS A 75 10.01 -3.71 4.33
C HIS A 75 10.98 -4.88 4.44
N TYR A 76 11.61 -5.21 3.31
CA TYR A 76 12.46 -6.37 3.22
C TYR A 76 13.52 -6.40 4.32
N LYS A 77 13.56 -7.54 5.00
CA LYS A 77 14.66 -7.97 5.88
C LYS A 77 15.27 -9.25 5.27
N ASP A 78 15.45 -10.30 6.02
CA ASP A 78 15.62 -11.66 5.47
C ASP A 78 14.26 -12.39 5.52
N THR A 79 14.17 -13.53 4.82
CA THR A 79 12.93 -14.31 4.72
C THR A 79 12.38 -14.68 6.10
N LYS A 80 13.26 -15.11 7.03
CA LYS A 80 12.85 -15.52 8.37
C LYS A 80 12.25 -14.35 9.15
N ARG A 81 12.93 -13.20 9.17
CA ARG A 81 12.41 -12.00 9.85
C ARG A 81 11.14 -11.47 9.21
N SER A 82 11.03 -11.54 7.88
CA SER A 82 9.78 -11.17 7.19
C SER A 82 8.62 -12.07 7.59
N ILE A 83 8.84 -13.37 7.79
CA ILE A 83 7.86 -14.31 8.33
C ILE A 83 7.50 -13.97 9.78
N ASP A 84 8.51 -13.72 10.63
CA ASP A 84 8.31 -13.39 12.04
C ASP A 84 7.48 -12.09 12.18
N ASP A 85 7.80 -11.06 11.39
CA ASP A 85 7.05 -9.81 11.35
C ASP A 85 5.62 -10.00 10.81
N ALA A 86 5.44 -10.83 9.78
CA ALA A 86 4.13 -11.12 9.22
C ALA A 86 3.20 -11.80 10.25
N LYS A 87 3.70 -12.80 10.96
CA LYS A 87 2.98 -13.46 12.06
C LYS A 87 2.62 -12.46 13.17
N ARG A 88 3.58 -11.66 13.59
CA ARG A 88 3.36 -10.65 14.63
C ARG A 88 2.33 -9.62 14.21
N ALA A 89 2.33 -9.18 12.95
CA ALA A 89 1.32 -8.27 12.44
C ALA A 89 -0.07 -8.89 12.45
N GLN A 90 -0.21 -10.14 12.03
CA GLN A 90 -1.45 -10.90 12.11
C GLN A 90 -1.96 -10.98 13.55
N ASP A 91 -1.11 -11.37 14.50
CA ASP A 91 -1.46 -11.48 15.93
C ASP A 91 -1.90 -10.13 16.54
N LEU A 92 -1.40 -9.02 16.01
CA LEU A 92 -1.79 -7.66 16.41
C LEU A 92 -3.08 -7.16 15.74
N GLY A 93 -3.67 -7.95 14.82
CA GLY A 93 -4.95 -7.65 14.19
C GLY A 93 -4.87 -7.01 12.81
N ALA A 94 -3.72 -7.01 12.15
CA ALA A 94 -3.65 -6.66 10.75
C ALA A 94 -4.47 -7.65 9.91
N VAL A 95 -5.16 -7.14 8.87
CA VAL A 95 -5.92 -7.99 7.93
C VAL A 95 -5.13 -8.28 6.66
N GLY A 96 -3.99 -7.64 6.49
CA GLY A 96 -3.12 -7.82 5.32
C GLY A 96 -1.79 -7.10 5.47
N LEU A 97 -0.91 -7.40 4.55
CA LEU A 97 0.46 -6.89 4.50
C LEU A 97 0.75 -6.32 3.12
N GLN A 98 1.44 -5.19 3.04
CA GLN A 98 2.20 -4.85 1.84
C GLN A 98 3.63 -5.34 2.04
N ILE A 99 4.15 -6.12 1.11
CA ILE A 99 5.53 -6.62 1.16
C ILE A 99 6.26 -6.16 -0.10
N ASP A 100 7.37 -5.47 0.11
CA ASP A 100 8.23 -4.96 -0.95
C ASP A 100 9.14 -6.06 -1.52
N LEU A 101 9.77 -5.78 -2.67
CA LEU A 101 10.77 -6.68 -3.25
C LEU A 101 12.01 -6.79 -2.35
N PRO A 102 12.68 -7.96 -2.31
CA PRO A 102 13.98 -8.12 -1.66
C PRO A 102 15.06 -7.38 -2.45
N PHE A 103 15.37 -6.14 -2.08
CA PHE A 103 16.26 -5.24 -2.83
C PHE A 103 17.75 -5.37 -2.48
N MET A 104 18.12 -6.12 -1.45
CA MET A 104 19.51 -6.28 -1.01
C MET A 104 20.22 -7.49 -1.63
N HIS A 105 19.51 -8.35 -2.36
CA HIS A 105 20.03 -9.56 -2.95
C HIS A 105 19.73 -9.63 -4.45
N HIS A 106 20.59 -10.32 -5.21
CA HIS A 106 20.37 -10.63 -6.62
C HIS A 106 19.30 -11.73 -6.76
N SER A 107 18.08 -11.42 -6.36
CA SER A 107 16.95 -12.35 -6.49
C SER A 107 16.52 -12.47 -7.93
N ASN A 108 16.48 -13.69 -8.45
CA ASN A 108 15.85 -14.00 -9.73
C ASN A 108 14.34 -14.31 -9.53
N GLN A 109 13.64 -14.60 -10.63
CA GLN A 109 12.19 -14.86 -10.60
C GLN A 109 11.80 -16.04 -9.69
N ASP A 110 12.63 -17.11 -9.64
CA ASP A 110 12.37 -18.25 -8.77
C ASP A 110 12.60 -17.94 -7.30
N ASP A 111 13.59 -17.10 -6.99
CA ASP A 111 13.83 -16.61 -5.63
C ASP A 111 12.67 -15.78 -5.12
N LEU A 112 12.12 -14.91 -5.98
CA LEU A 112 10.96 -14.09 -5.66
C LEU A 112 9.71 -14.94 -5.38
N VAL A 113 9.44 -15.94 -6.20
CA VAL A 113 8.34 -16.89 -5.94
C VAL A 113 8.54 -17.59 -4.60
N ARG A 114 9.74 -18.14 -4.34
CA ARG A 114 10.04 -18.81 -3.06
C ARG A 114 9.87 -17.88 -1.86
N PHE A 115 10.31 -16.62 -1.97
CA PHE A 115 10.20 -15.63 -0.91
C PHE A 115 8.74 -15.36 -0.52
N TYR A 116 7.89 -15.01 -1.48
CA TYR A 116 6.49 -14.71 -1.19
C TYR A 116 5.69 -15.95 -0.78
N SER A 117 5.94 -17.10 -1.41
CA SER A 117 5.30 -18.36 -1.02
C SER A 117 5.65 -18.76 0.41
N ALA A 118 6.94 -18.65 0.81
CA ALA A 118 7.37 -18.98 2.16
C ALA A 118 6.71 -18.10 3.24
N ILE A 119 6.39 -16.84 2.94
CA ILE A 119 5.64 -15.97 3.86
C ILE A 119 4.17 -16.38 3.85
N SER A 120 3.58 -16.57 2.67
CA SER A 120 2.18 -16.97 2.49
C SER A 120 1.84 -18.25 3.26
N ASP A 121 2.73 -19.25 3.23
CA ASP A 121 2.56 -20.54 3.92
C ASP A 121 2.52 -20.43 5.46
N GLN A 122 2.79 -19.27 6.02
CA GLN A 122 2.96 -19.09 7.46
C GLN A 122 1.95 -18.13 8.12
N ILE A 123 1.03 -17.56 7.34
CA ILE A 123 0.04 -16.59 7.81
C ILE A 123 -1.33 -16.90 7.20
N GLU A 124 -2.39 -16.28 7.73
CA GLU A 124 -3.77 -16.40 7.27
C GLU A 124 -4.33 -15.08 6.72
N ILE A 125 -3.49 -14.04 6.59
CA ILE A 125 -3.88 -12.70 6.13
C ILE A 125 -3.33 -12.40 4.74
N GLY A 126 -4.00 -11.50 4.00
CA GLY A 126 -3.63 -11.21 2.61
C GLY A 126 -2.29 -10.51 2.44
N ILE A 127 -1.57 -10.87 1.39
CA ILE A 127 -0.33 -10.20 0.95
C ILE A 127 -0.63 -9.39 -0.31
N MET A 128 -0.31 -8.10 -0.27
CA MET A 128 -0.21 -7.23 -1.42
C MET A 128 1.27 -7.03 -1.76
N ILE A 129 1.70 -7.53 -2.90
CA ILE A 129 3.07 -7.35 -3.37
C ILE A 129 3.26 -5.93 -3.92
N TYR A 130 4.34 -5.26 -3.51
CA TYR A 130 4.75 -3.99 -4.11
C TYR A 130 5.96 -4.20 -5.01
N ASN A 131 5.70 -4.32 -6.31
CA ASN A 131 6.70 -4.60 -7.34
C ASN A 131 7.46 -3.33 -7.73
N THR A 132 8.35 -2.87 -6.84
CA THR A 132 9.07 -1.60 -7.04
C THR A 132 10.47 -1.61 -6.42
N HIS A 133 11.33 -0.77 -6.98
CA HIS A 133 12.68 -0.48 -6.47
C HIS A 133 12.90 1.02 -6.17
N TRP A 134 11.87 1.84 -6.21
CA TRP A 134 12.00 3.31 -6.16
C TRP A 134 12.75 3.85 -4.92
N PHE A 135 12.76 3.12 -3.81
CA PHE A 135 13.48 3.46 -2.59
C PHE A 135 14.90 2.86 -2.52
N CYS A 136 15.34 2.17 -3.57
CA CYS A 136 16.68 1.60 -3.67
C CYS A 136 17.41 2.20 -4.88
N GLN A 137 18.53 2.89 -4.64
CA GLN A 137 19.28 3.54 -5.72
C GLN A 137 19.95 2.56 -6.68
N ASN A 138 20.32 1.39 -6.19
CA ASN A 138 20.98 0.33 -6.98
C ASN A 138 20.29 -1.02 -6.70
N PRO A 139 19.09 -1.23 -7.25
CA PRO A 139 18.38 -2.49 -7.06
C PRO A 139 19.16 -3.64 -7.70
N VAL A 140 19.31 -4.71 -6.97
CA VAL A 140 20.01 -5.93 -7.43
C VAL A 140 19.04 -7.07 -7.73
N ALA A 141 17.82 -7.00 -7.19
CA ALA A 141 16.76 -7.95 -7.51
C ALA A 141 16.06 -7.56 -8.82
N GLU A 142 15.55 -8.55 -9.52
CA GLU A 142 14.69 -8.34 -10.68
C GLU A 142 13.30 -7.82 -10.21
N TYR A 143 12.59 -7.09 -11.09
CA TYR A 143 11.14 -6.94 -10.95
C TYR A 143 10.44 -8.27 -11.21
N LEU A 144 9.34 -8.55 -10.49
CA LEU A 144 8.47 -9.64 -10.91
C LEU A 144 7.87 -9.29 -12.28
N ASN A 145 8.10 -10.19 -13.24
CA ASN A 145 7.38 -10.12 -14.50
C ASN A 145 5.98 -10.76 -14.38
N ALA A 146 5.13 -10.55 -15.38
CA ALA A 146 3.75 -11.04 -15.35
C ALA A 146 3.65 -12.57 -15.25
N ASP A 147 4.56 -13.33 -15.86
CA ASP A 147 4.57 -14.80 -15.78
C ASP A 147 4.89 -15.26 -14.35
N THR A 148 5.83 -14.59 -13.70
CA THR A 148 6.16 -14.86 -12.29
C THR A 148 5.05 -14.49 -11.34
N MET A 149 4.36 -13.35 -11.58
CA MET A 149 3.16 -12.98 -10.81
C MET A 149 2.11 -14.08 -10.91
N LEU A 150 1.83 -14.60 -12.10
CA LEU A 150 0.87 -15.69 -12.30
C LEU A 150 1.27 -17.01 -11.61
N ARG A 151 2.55 -17.27 -11.39
CA ARG A 151 3.02 -18.42 -10.60
C ARG A 151 2.67 -18.30 -9.12
N LEU A 152 2.51 -17.07 -8.62
CA LEU A 152 2.13 -16.80 -7.22
C LEU A 152 0.65 -17.03 -6.94
N LYS A 153 -0.18 -17.37 -7.93
CA LYS A 153 -1.59 -17.76 -7.74
C LYS A 153 -1.77 -18.97 -6.80
N ASP A 154 -0.74 -19.82 -6.71
CA ASP A 154 -0.75 -21.00 -5.87
C ASP A 154 -0.30 -20.69 -4.41
N ALA A 155 0.19 -19.47 -4.14
CA ALA A 155 0.48 -18.95 -2.81
C ALA A 155 -0.82 -18.33 -2.26
N GLU A 156 -1.57 -19.07 -1.44
CA GLU A 156 -2.96 -18.81 -1.04
C GLU A 156 -3.21 -17.38 -0.57
N HIS A 157 -2.27 -16.81 0.18
CA HIS A 157 -2.43 -15.50 0.78
C HIS A 157 -1.86 -14.34 -0.06
N VAL A 158 -1.26 -14.63 -1.22
CA VAL A 158 -0.89 -13.57 -2.20
C VAL A 158 -2.16 -13.17 -2.96
N THR A 159 -2.78 -12.07 -2.56
CA THR A 159 -4.12 -11.69 -3.05
C THR A 159 -4.16 -10.40 -3.85
N ALA A 160 -3.11 -9.58 -3.77
CA ALA A 160 -3.10 -8.27 -4.42
C ALA A 160 -1.72 -7.88 -4.95
N ILE A 161 -1.73 -7.04 -5.98
CA ILE A 161 -0.55 -6.42 -6.57
C ILE A 161 -0.72 -4.90 -6.53
N LYS A 162 0.18 -4.21 -5.84
CA LYS A 162 0.29 -2.76 -5.94
C LYS A 162 1.06 -2.44 -7.21
N TRP A 163 0.33 -1.97 -8.22
CA TRP A 163 0.85 -1.77 -9.56
C TRP A 163 1.52 -0.40 -9.70
N ALA A 164 2.83 -0.40 -9.57
CA ALA A 164 3.72 0.65 -10.05
C ALA A 164 4.46 0.05 -11.25
N VAL A 165 4.26 0.62 -12.43
CA VAL A 165 4.78 0.03 -13.67
C VAL A 165 6.30 -0.04 -13.63
N PRO A 166 6.91 -1.23 -13.74
CA PRO A 166 8.36 -1.34 -13.85
C PRO A 166 8.90 -0.60 -15.08
N ASP A 167 10.13 -0.12 -14.99
CA ASP A 167 10.79 0.56 -16.11
C ASP A 167 10.81 -0.33 -17.37
N GLY A 168 10.33 0.23 -18.46
CA GLY A 168 10.27 -0.47 -19.75
C GLY A 168 9.02 -1.33 -19.97
N GLU A 169 8.14 -1.48 -18.98
CA GLU A 169 6.87 -2.19 -19.11
C GLU A 169 5.73 -1.28 -19.55
N ASP A 170 4.71 -1.84 -20.21
CA ASP A 170 3.46 -1.16 -20.47
C ASP A 170 2.54 -1.28 -19.24
N TYR A 171 1.82 -0.19 -18.92
CA TYR A 171 0.80 -0.21 -17.87
C TYR A 171 -0.22 -1.34 -18.08
N ASP A 172 -0.61 -1.60 -19.32
CA ASP A 172 -1.62 -2.58 -19.67
C ASP A 172 -1.16 -4.05 -19.49
N THR A 173 0.13 -4.28 -19.18
CA THR A 173 0.63 -5.60 -18.75
C THR A 173 -0.19 -6.16 -17.59
N MET A 174 -0.76 -5.29 -16.75
CA MET A 174 -1.64 -5.70 -15.64
C MET A 174 -2.84 -6.57 -16.07
N LYS A 175 -3.33 -6.43 -17.29
CA LYS A 175 -4.44 -7.24 -17.83
C LYS A 175 -4.14 -8.74 -17.83
N ARG A 176 -2.86 -9.13 -17.79
CA ARG A 176 -2.46 -10.54 -17.77
C ARG A 176 -2.75 -11.21 -16.43
N PHE A 177 -2.87 -10.45 -15.36
CA PHE A 177 -3.02 -10.98 -14.00
C PHE A 177 -4.17 -10.31 -13.19
N SER A 178 -4.88 -9.33 -13.76
CA SER A 178 -5.99 -8.66 -13.06
C SER A 178 -7.21 -9.56 -12.80
N ASP A 179 -7.37 -10.66 -13.55
CA ASP A 179 -8.38 -11.68 -13.27
C ASP A 179 -7.99 -12.64 -12.12
N THR A 180 -6.70 -12.61 -11.72
CA THR A 180 -6.15 -13.50 -10.69
C THR A 180 -5.93 -12.77 -9.38
N PHE A 181 -5.48 -11.54 -9.44
CA PHE A 181 -5.12 -10.72 -8.28
C PHE A 181 -5.87 -9.40 -8.26
N ASN A 182 -6.14 -8.89 -7.07
CA ASN A 182 -6.61 -7.52 -6.89
C ASN A 182 -5.49 -6.54 -7.29
N VAL A 183 -5.62 -5.88 -8.43
CA VAL A 183 -4.63 -4.89 -8.87
C VAL A 183 -5.02 -3.51 -8.33
N ILE A 184 -4.08 -2.90 -7.62
CA ILE A 184 -4.22 -1.61 -6.95
C ILE A 184 -3.28 -0.60 -7.61
N ASP A 185 -3.82 0.42 -8.27
CA ASP A 185 -3.01 1.42 -8.96
C ASP A 185 -2.11 2.21 -8.00
N ASN A 186 -0.87 2.42 -8.41
CA ASN A 186 0.09 3.30 -7.73
C ASN A 186 0.83 4.21 -8.72
N SER A 187 0.25 4.45 -9.88
CA SER A 187 0.85 5.24 -10.96
C SER A 187 0.02 6.48 -11.33
N GLY A 188 -1.03 6.79 -10.54
CA GLY A 188 -1.95 7.89 -10.82
C GLY A 188 -2.78 7.68 -12.08
N GLN A 189 -3.02 6.41 -12.46
CA GLN A 189 -3.80 6.03 -13.65
C GLN A 189 -5.09 5.30 -13.25
N HIS A 190 -5.78 5.79 -12.23
CA HIS A 190 -6.92 5.12 -11.58
C HIS A 190 -7.99 4.68 -12.59
N VAL A 191 -8.42 5.57 -13.50
CA VAL A 191 -9.40 5.25 -14.55
C VAL A 191 -8.88 4.12 -15.47
N ARG A 192 -7.60 4.18 -15.88
CA ARG A 192 -7.00 3.13 -16.71
C ARG A 192 -6.93 1.81 -15.96
N CYS A 193 -6.60 1.87 -14.67
CA CYS A 193 -6.56 0.69 -13.80
C CYS A 193 -7.91 -0.02 -13.77
N PHE A 194 -8.99 0.70 -13.46
CA PHE A 194 -10.34 0.14 -13.40
C PHE A 194 -10.81 -0.39 -14.76
N LYS A 195 -10.53 0.32 -15.86
CA LYS A 195 -10.82 -0.17 -17.23
C LYS A 195 -10.07 -1.46 -17.59
N ASN A 196 -8.95 -1.74 -16.92
CA ASN A 196 -8.09 -2.91 -17.13
C ASN A 196 -8.34 -4.03 -16.09
N GLY A 197 -9.41 -3.95 -15.30
CA GLY A 197 -9.76 -4.97 -14.30
C GLY A 197 -9.12 -4.74 -12.94
N GLY A 198 -8.48 -3.60 -12.70
CA GLY A 198 -8.04 -3.22 -11.35
C GLY A 198 -9.21 -2.82 -10.46
N VAL A 199 -9.01 -2.87 -9.14
CA VAL A 199 -10.09 -2.75 -8.16
C VAL A 199 -9.89 -1.63 -7.13
N GLY A 200 -8.80 -0.89 -7.24
CA GLY A 200 -8.51 0.18 -6.29
C GLY A 200 -7.25 0.97 -6.64
N TYR A 201 -6.91 1.89 -5.78
CA TYR A 201 -5.72 2.72 -5.92
C TYR A 201 -5.12 3.11 -4.55
N ILE A 202 -3.87 3.51 -4.57
CA ILE A 202 -3.18 4.01 -3.37
C ILE A 202 -3.41 5.52 -3.28
N SER A 203 -4.01 5.97 -2.17
CA SER A 203 -4.12 7.39 -1.84
C SER A 203 -3.23 7.77 -0.67
N SER A 204 -2.56 8.92 -0.79
CA SER A 204 -1.90 9.63 0.31
C SER A 204 -2.71 10.87 0.75
N LEU A 205 -3.85 11.14 0.11
CA LEU A 205 -4.73 12.26 0.43
C LEU A 205 -5.74 11.92 1.53
N ILE A 206 -6.04 10.65 1.73
CA ILE A 206 -7.05 10.16 2.67
C ILE A 206 -6.91 10.73 4.10
N PRO A 207 -5.71 10.97 4.67
CA PRO A 207 -5.59 11.59 5.99
C PRO A 207 -6.11 13.01 6.05
N VAL A 208 -6.10 13.72 4.92
CA VAL A 208 -6.47 15.13 4.82
C VAL A 208 -7.90 15.31 4.34
N TYR A 209 -8.29 14.55 3.30
CA TYR A 209 -9.60 14.71 2.64
C TYR A 209 -10.23 13.34 2.32
N PRO A 210 -10.68 12.58 3.34
CA PRO A 210 -11.20 11.23 3.14
C PRO A 210 -12.43 11.17 2.22
N ALA A 211 -13.33 12.14 2.30
CA ALA A 211 -14.54 12.17 1.47
C ALA A 211 -14.24 12.19 -0.04
N HIS A 212 -13.17 12.88 -0.45
CA HIS A 212 -12.76 12.93 -1.86
C HIS A 212 -12.42 11.54 -2.39
N ASP A 213 -11.55 10.81 -1.68
CA ASP A 213 -11.11 9.49 -2.13
C ASP A 213 -12.28 8.49 -2.18
N LEU A 214 -13.17 8.54 -1.20
CA LEU A 214 -14.35 7.67 -1.17
C LEU A 214 -15.33 7.96 -2.31
N GLU A 215 -15.53 9.24 -2.66
CA GLU A 215 -16.36 9.63 -3.80
C GLU A 215 -15.72 9.24 -5.14
N VAL A 216 -14.39 9.41 -5.29
CA VAL A 216 -13.67 8.98 -6.50
C VAL A 216 -13.78 7.47 -6.66
N LEU A 217 -13.59 6.70 -5.59
CA LEU A 217 -13.74 5.25 -5.62
C LEU A 217 -15.15 4.84 -6.05
N ASP A 218 -16.18 5.45 -5.47
CA ASP A 218 -17.58 5.17 -5.85
C ASP A 218 -17.85 5.45 -7.33
N LEU A 219 -17.32 6.54 -7.88
CA LEU A 219 -17.43 6.86 -9.28
C LEU A 219 -16.73 5.82 -10.18
N LEU A 220 -15.52 5.38 -9.79
CA LEU A 220 -14.77 4.37 -10.52
C LEU A 220 -15.48 3.01 -10.50
N GLU A 221 -15.96 2.56 -9.35
CA GLU A 221 -16.71 1.30 -9.17
C GLU A 221 -18.01 1.30 -10.01
N ASN A 222 -18.65 2.46 -10.18
CA ASN A 222 -19.86 2.62 -10.98
C ASN A 222 -19.58 2.91 -12.48
N GLY A 223 -18.33 2.86 -12.93
CA GLY A 223 -17.95 3.10 -14.32
C GLY A 223 -18.06 4.56 -14.77
N LYS A 224 -18.25 5.50 -13.86
CA LYS A 224 -18.36 6.95 -14.12
C LYS A 224 -16.96 7.59 -14.27
N TYR A 225 -16.20 7.08 -15.21
CA TYR A 225 -14.78 7.38 -15.37
C TYR A 225 -14.47 8.86 -15.66
N GLU A 226 -15.30 9.54 -16.43
CA GLU A 226 -15.09 10.95 -16.76
C GLU A 226 -15.36 11.85 -15.53
N GLU A 227 -16.38 11.50 -14.73
CA GLU A 227 -16.67 12.22 -13.47
C GLU A 227 -15.55 11.99 -12.44
N ALA A 228 -15.07 10.74 -12.31
CA ALA A 228 -13.93 10.41 -11.43
C ALA A 228 -12.69 11.22 -11.82
N LYS A 229 -12.35 11.20 -13.13
CA LYS A 229 -11.19 11.95 -13.62
C LYS A 229 -11.30 13.46 -13.37
N ALA A 230 -12.44 14.06 -13.67
CA ALA A 230 -12.66 15.48 -13.45
C ALA A 230 -12.50 15.86 -11.98
N LYS A 231 -12.94 14.99 -11.06
CA LYS A 231 -12.81 15.19 -9.62
C LYS A 231 -11.36 15.09 -9.15
N GLU A 232 -10.60 14.13 -9.68
CA GLU A 232 -9.16 13.98 -9.40
C GLU A 232 -8.35 15.16 -9.94
N ASP A 233 -8.65 15.61 -11.17
CA ASP A 233 -7.93 16.72 -11.82
C ASP A 233 -8.01 18.00 -10.97
N LEU A 234 -9.16 18.32 -10.38
CA LEU A 234 -9.33 19.48 -9.51
C LEU A 234 -8.41 19.44 -8.28
N VAL A 235 -8.28 18.29 -7.64
CA VAL A 235 -7.40 18.13 -6.47
C VAL A 235 -5.93 18.11 -6.88
N ASN A 236 -5.61 17.45 -7.97
CA ASN A 236 -4.24 17.39 -8.49
C ASN A 236 -3.72 18.77 -8.90
N GLU A 237 -4.56 19.63 -9.50
CA GLU A 237 -4.22 21.02 -9.82
C GLU A 237 -3.92 21.83 -8.55
N ALA A 238 -4.77 21.70 -7.52
CA ALA A 238 -4.58 22.38 -6.24
C ALA A 238 -3.31 21.90 -5.52
N LEU A 239 -3.03 20.60 -5.54
CA LEU A 239 -1.80 20.03 -4.96
C LEU A 239 -0.55 20.49 -5.73
N ALA A 240 -0.58 20.53 -7.05
CA ALA A 240 0.53 20.99 -7.87
C ALA A 240 0.85 22.47 -7.60
N GLU A 241 -0.17 23.31 -7.46
CA GLU A 241 -0.03 24.72 -7.09
C GLU A 241 0.59 24.86 -5.70
N TRP A 242 0.10 24.08 -4.72
CA TRP A 242 0.62 24.10 -3.36
C TRP A 242 2.09 23.63 -3.31
N MET A 243 2.44 22.55 -3.98
CA MET A 243 3.82 22.04 -4.05
C MET A 243 4.77 23.06 -4.66
N THR A 244 4.37 23.72 -5.76
CA THR A 244 5.16 24.76 -6.39
C THR A 244 5.45 25.91 -5.42
N LYS A 245 4.43 26.34 -4.65
CA LYS A 245 4.57 27.40 -3.64
C LYS A 245 5.43 26.98 -2.45
N SER A 246 5.38 25.70 -2.05
CA SER A 246 6.17 25.17 -0.92
C SER A 246 7.66 25.09 -1.30
N HIS A 247 7.96 24.56 -2.49
CA HIS A 247 9.34 24.49 -2.99
C HIS A 247 9.97 25.88 -3.15
N ALA A 248 9.20 26.88 -3.57
CA ALA A 248 9.68 28.27 -3.66
C ALA A 248 10.01 28.92 -2.30
N LYS A 249 9.52 28.35 -1.18
CA LYS A 249 9.79 28.85 0.18
C LYS A 249 10.92 28.12 0.91
N SER A 250 11.33 26.94 0.39
CA SER A 250 12.35 26.09 0.99
C SER A 250 13.72 26.18 0.28
N GLY A 251 13.84 27.08 -0.72
CA GLY A 251 15.09 27.35 -1.47
C GLY A 251 16.00 28.37 -0.81
#